data_6342b8f66347c00c7769dd272f97df5a
#
_entry.id   6342b8f66347c00c7769dd272f97df5a
#
_cell.length_a   1.000
_cell.length_b   1.000
_cell.length_c   1.000
_cell.angle_alpha   90.00
_cell.angle_beta   90.00
_cell.angle_gamma   90.00
#
_symmetry.space_group_name_H-M   'P 1'
#
loop_
_entity.id
_entity.type
_entity.pdbx_description
1 polymer ?
#
loop_
_entity_poly.entity_id
_entity_poly.type
_entity_poly.pdbx_seq_one_letter_code
_entity_poly.pdbx_strand_id
1 'polypeptide(L)'
;MTRGPRAELAEKIAGEIALSDEPGATLRKWRTDFEIAQTALADQLDVSPSVISDYEAGRRENPGIGVVRRLVEGLLDVDEHRGGSHIRQHARVLSAGFDSDVVLDLQEYPANRPLDRYYDAIGAERLTSGDRESVAGHTVIDSIAAIQRLSSDEFYNLYGRSTNRALVFTNITRGESPLVAQRIMRPTPNAVVLHGLSADDIWEHATDLARMDGFSLAVADVDREELLERHRDLGQGT
;
A
#
# COMPACT_ATOMS: atom_id res chain seq x y z
N MET A 1 -6.08 14.14 -23.57
CA MET A 1 -6.35 12.70 -23.54
C MET A 1 -5.79 12.20 -22.22
N THR A 2 -6.64 11.84 -21.29
CA THR A 2 -6.20 11.28 -20.01
C THR A 2 -5.61 9.91 -20.29
N ARG A 3 -4.34 9.70 -19.95
CA ARG A 3 -3.67 8.40 -20.07
C ARG A 3 -4.34 7.43 -19.09
N GLY A 4 -4.49 6.17 -19.48
CA GLY A 4 -5.09 5.17 -18.59
C GLY A 4 -4.11 4.76 -17.47
N PRO A 5 -4.62 4.17 -16.37
CA PRO A 5 -3.81 3.82 -15.19
C PRO A 5 -2.59 2.95 -15.48
N ARG A 6 -2.71 2.03 -16.44
CA ARG A 6 -1.58 1.21 -16.91
C ARG A 6 -0.45 2.05 -17.48
N ALA A 7 -0.78 3.07 -18.28
CA ALA A 7 0.24 3.93 -18.89
C ALA A 7 0.93 4.82 -17.84
N GLU A 8 0.18 5.35 -16.88
CA GLU A 8 0.72 6.15 -15.79
C GLU A 8 1.65 5.31 -14.90
N LEU A 9 1.24 4.08 -14.57
CA LEU A 9 2.09 3.15 -13.82
C LEU A 9 3.34 2.76 -14.60
N ALA A 10 3.22 2.52 -15.92
CA ALA A 10 4.36 2.26 -16.78
C ALA A 10 5.39 3.41 -16.77
N GLU A 11 4.92 4.65 -16.85
CA GLU A 11 5.76 5.84 -16.80
C GLU A 11 6.47 5.97 -15.44
N LYS A 12 5.76 5.72 -14.33
CA LYS A 12 6.35 5.74 -12.99
C LYS A 12 7.47 4.70 -12.87
N ILE A 13 7.19 3.44 -13.20
CA ILE A 13 8.17 2.34 -13.11
C ILE A 13 9.40 2.64 -14.01
N ALA A 14 9.15 3.04 -15.25
CA ALA A 14 10.23 3.35 -16.18
C ALA A 14 11.09 4.53 -15.71
N GLY A 15 10.45 5.58 -15.17
CA GLY A 15 11.13 6.74 -14.60
C GLY A 15 11.99 6.38 -13.40
N GLU A 16 11.47 5.59 -12.47
CA GLU A 16 12.22 5.14 -11.30
C GLU A 16 13.44 4.29 -11.70
N ILE A 17 13.28 3.37 -12.64
CA ILE A 17 14.41 2.55 -13.14
C ILE A 17 15.45 3.42 -13.84
N ALA A 18 15.01 4.34 -14.70
CA ALA A 18 15.91 5.17 -15.51
C ALA A 18 16.68 6.22 -14.70
N LEU A 19 16.10 6.69 -13.58
CA LEU A 19 16.70 7.72 -12.71
C LEU A 19 17.40 7.14 -11.48
N SER A 20 17.36 5.82 -11.30
CA SER A 20 18.00 5.14 -10.16
C SER A 20 19.50 5.03 -10.37
N ASP A 21 20.26 5.22 -9.29
CA ASP A 21 21.71 4.88 -9.27
C ASP A 21 21.92 3.36 -9.37
N GLU A 22 20.92 2.55 -8.98
CA GLU A 22 20.93 1.09 -9.06
C GLU A 22 19.70 0.55 -9.84
N PRO A 23 19.67 0.69 -11.19
CA PRO A 23 18.50 0.33 -12.00
C PRO A 23 18.07 -1.13 -11.84
N GLY A 24 19.03 -2.04 -11.62
CA GLY A 24 18.76 -3.46 -11.39
C GLY A 24 18.04 -3.73 -10.08
N ALA A 25 18.45 -3.09 -8.99
CA ALA A 25 17.79 -3.19 -7.70
C ALA A 25 16.37 -2.62 -7.77
N THR A 26 16.18 -1.51 -8.47
CA THR A 26 14.87 -0.91 -8.71
C THR A 26 13.95 -1.81 -9.53
N LEU A 27 14.46 -2.45 -10.57
CA LEU A 27 13.71 -3.46 -11.33
C LEU A 27 13.28 -4.62 -10.45
N ARG A 28 14.20 -5.15 -9.63
CA ARG A 28 13.92 -6.23 -8.69
C ARG A 28 12.84 -5.83 -7.69
N LYS A 29 12.91 -4.61 -7.13
CA LYS A 29 11.88 -4.05 -6.23
C LYS A 29 10.51 -4.15 -6.91
N TRP A 30 10.35 -3.56 -8.08
CA TRP A 30 9.06 -3.56 -8.79
C TRP A 30 8.56 -4.96 -9.13
N ARG A 31 9.44 -5.87 -9.58
CA ARG A 31 9.03 -7.25 -9.84
C ARG A 31 8.56 -7.95 -8.57
N THR A 32 9.23 -7.72 -7.45
CA THR A 32 8.85 -8.29 -6.16
C THR A 32 7.53 -7.69 -5.66
N ASP A 33 7.35 -6.37 -5.77
CA ASP A 33 6.11 -5.68 -5.42
C ASP A 33 4.90 -6.21 -6.23
N PHE A 34 5.14 -6.65 -7.47
CA PHE A 34 4.14 -7.31 -8.31
C PHE A 34 4.02 -8.83 -8.07
N GLU A 35 4.76 -9.37 -7.11
CA GLU A 35 4.78 -10.80 -6.78
C GLU A 35 5.08 -11.69 -8.01
N ILE A 36 5.91 -11.18 -8.92
CA ILE A 36 6.27 -11.87 -10.16
C ILE A 36 7.63 -12.60 -9.98
N ALA A 37 7.65 -13.91 -10.16
CA ALA A 37 8.89 -14.67 -10.18
C ALA A 37 9.77 -14.27 -11.38
N GLN A 38 11.10 -14.33 -11.24
CA GLN A 38 12.03 -14.08 -12.36
C GLN A 38 11.72 -14.97 -13.58
N THR A 39 11.32 -16.23 -13.35
CA THR A 39 10.93 -17.16 -14.41
C THR A 39 9.69 -16.69 -15.16
N ALA A 40 8.65 -16.21 -14.45
CA ALA A 40 7.42 -15.73 -15.07
C ALA A 40 7.66 -14.47 -15.94
N LEU A 41 8.51 -13.56 -15.47
CA LEU A 41 8.89 -12.39 -16.28
C LEU A 41 9.76 -12.80 -17.49
N ALA A 42 10.66 -13.74 -17.30
CA ALA A 42 11.50 -14.26 -18.38
C ALA A 42 10.67 -14.95 -19.48
N ASP A 43 9.70 -15.78 -19.08
CA ASP A 43 8.76 -16.44 -19.99
C ASP A 43 7.94 -15.42 -20.79
N GLN A 44 7.41 -14.38 -20.12
CA GLN A 44 6.66 -13.31 -20.78
C GLN A 44 7.49 -12.54 -21.82
N LEU A 45 8.80 -12.41 -21.58
CA LEU A 45 9.70 -11.66 -22.46
C LEU A 45 10.42 -12.53 -23.50
N ASP A 46 10.17 -13.84 -23.50
CA ASP A 46 10.86 -14.84 -24.34
C ASP A 46 12.40 -14.75 -24.18
N VAL A 47 12.85 -14.77 -22.90
CA VAL A 47 14.27 -14.79 -22.54
C VAL A 47 14.55 -15.84 -21.46
N SER A 48 15.81 -16.17 -21.21
CA SER A 48 16.15 -17.06 -20.09
C SER A 48 16.06 -16.32 -18.74
N PRO A 49 15.69 -17.00 -17.63
CA PRO A 49 15.67 -16.39 -16.29
C PRO A 49 16.99 -15.75 -15.86
N SER A 50 18.14 -16.27 -16.37
CA SER A 50 19.46 -15.69 -16.12
C SER A 50 19.59 -14.25 -16.65
N VAL A 51 18.88 -13.91 -17.74
CA VAL A 51 18.89 -12.54 -18.29
C VAL A 51 18.24 -11.57 -17.30
N ILE A 52 17.10 -11.95 -16.71
CA ILE A 52 16.45 -11.13 -15.68
C ILE A 52 17.34 -11.00 -14.45
N SER A 53 17.89 -12.13 -13.98
CA SER A 53 18.83 -12.15 -12.85
C SER A 53 20.06 -11.27 -13.10
N ASP A 54 20.59 -11.22 -14.33
CA ASP A 54 21.75 -10.39 -14.69
C ASP A 54 21.42 -8.89 -14.62
N TYR A 55 20.23 -8.49 -15.07
CA TYR A 55 19.77 -7.10 -14.92
C TYR A 55 19.58 -6.72 -13.46
N GLU A 56 18.86 -7.55 -12.68
CA GLU A 56 18.57 -7.28 -11.28
C GLU A 56 19.82 -7.26 -10.38
N ALA A 57 20.82 -8.03 -10.72
CA ALA A 57 22.10 -8.06 -10.00
C ALA A 57 23.11 -7.00 -10.46
N GLY A 58 22.72 -6.12 -11.39
CA GLY A 58 23.62 -5.09 -11.94
C GLY A 58 24.78 -5.63 -12.78
N ARG A 59 24.78 -6.94 -13.13
CA ARG A 59 25.80 -7.50 -14.02
C ARG A 59 25.71 -6.98 -15.47
N ARG A 60 24.53 -6.47 -15.82
CA ARG A 60 24.30 -5.70 -17.05
C ARG A 60 24.05 -4.26 -16.65
N GLU A 61 25.13 -3.52 -16.56
CA GLU A 61 25.09 -2.09 -16.28
C GLU A 61 24.40 -1.34 -17.44
N ASN A 62 23.62 -0.31 -17.12
CA ASN A 62 22.96 0.59 -18.07
C ASN A 62 22.06 -0.12 -19.11
N PRO A 63 20.93 -0.68 -18.71
CA PRO A 63 19.96 -1.18 -19.66
C PRO A 63 19.49 -0.03 -20.58
N GLY A 64 19.62 -0.19 -21.90
CA GLY A 64 19.11 0.80 -22.84
C GLY A 64 17.59 0.98 -22.68
N ILE A 65 17.08 2.17 -23.04
CA ILE A 65 15.66 2.53 -22.88
C ILE A 65 14.69 1.49 -23.47
N GLY A 66 15.08 0.84 -24.59
CA GLY A 66 14.27 -0.22 -25.19
C GLY A 66 14.18 -1.47 -24.32
N VAL A 67 15.20 -1.76 -23.52
CA VAL A 67 15.20 -2.88 -22.57
C VAL A 67 14.33 -2.52 -21.38
N VAL A 68 14.49 -1.31 -20.81
CA VAL A 68 13.66 -0.82 -19.71
C VAL A 68 12.18 -0.90 -20.10
N ARG A 69 11.83 -0.38 -21.28
CA ARG A 69 10.47 -0.45 -21.80
C ARG A 69 9.95 -1.88 -21.86
N ARG A 70 10.70 -2.82 -22.44
CA ARG A 70 10.27 -4.23 -22.53
C ARG A 70 10.06 -4.86 -21.16
N LEU A 71 10.95 -4.57 -20.19
CA LEU A 71 10.85 -5.10 -18.84
C LEU A 71 9.58 -4.57 -18.14
N VAL A 72 9.31 -3.27 -18.26
CA VAL A 72 8.11 -2.62 -17.68
C VAL A 72 6.83 -3.15 -18.33
N GLU A 73 6.78 -3.21 -19.67
CA GLU A 73 5.63 -3.76 -20.37
C GLU A 73 5.38 -5.22 -19.96
N GLY A 74 6.45 -6.04 -19.85
CA GLY A 74 6.34 -7.42 -19.41
C GLY A 74 5.80 -7.59 -17.99
N LEU A 75 6.21 -6.74 -17.04
CA LEU A 75 5.65 -6.73 -15.68
C LEU A 75 4.14 -6.46 -15.70
N LEU A 76 3.72 -5.43 -16.43
CA LEU A 76 2.32 -5.05 -16.51
C LEU A 76 1.46 -6.09 -17.24
N ASP A 77 2.00 -6.71 -18.30
CA ASP A 77 1.32 -7.78 -19.01
C ASP A 77 1.10 -9.02 -18.13
N VAL A 78 2.10 -9.39 -17.29
CA VAL A 78 1.96 -10.50 -16.33
C VAL A 78 0.89 -10.17 -15.30
N ASP A 79 0.85 -8.93 -14.77
CA ASP A 79 -0.21 -8.48 -13.84
C ASP A 79 -1.58 -8.56 -14.50
N GLU A 80 -1.74 -8.07 -15.72
CA GLU A 80 -3.01 -8.13 -16.46
C GLU A 80 -3.48 -9.57 -16.69
N HIS A 81 -2.59 -10.48 -17.07
CA HIS A 81 -2.92 -11.90 -17.21
C HIS A 81 -3.35 -12.57 -15.90
N ARG A 82 -2.88 -12.05 -14.76
CA ARG A 82 -3.29 -12.48 -13.40
C ARG A 82 -4.51 -11.73 -12.85
N GLY A 83 -5.14 -10.90 -13.68
CA GLY A 83 -6.33 -10.13 -13.33
C GLY A 83 -6.07 -8.65 -13.03
N GLY A 84 -4.85 -8.12 -13.14
CA GLY A 84 -4.54 -6.70 -13.08
C GLY A 84 -4.72 -6.05 -11.69
N SER A 85 -4.40 -6.78 -10.62
CA SER A 85 -4.63 -6.29 -9.25
C SER A 85 -3.78 -5.06 -8.91
N HIS A 86 -2.51 -5.05 -9.32
CA HIS A 86 -1.58 -3.94 -9.04
C HIS A 86 -1.91 -2.70 -9.87
N ILE A 87 -2.25 -2.88 -11.16
CA ILE A 87 -2.71 -1.78 -12.02
C ILE A 87 -3.98 -1.15 -11.44
N ARG A 88 -4.96 -1.95 -10.97
CA ARG A 88 -6.18 -1.41 -10.36
C ARG A 88 -5.91 -0.70 -9.03
N GLN A 89 -5.02 -1.24 -8.18
CA GLN A 89 -4.61 -0.60 -6.93
C GLN A 89 -3.99 0.78 -7.21
N HIS A 90 -3.04 0.84 -8.11
CA HIS A 90 -2.41 2.10 -8.53
C HIS A 90 -3.45 3.11 -9.07
N ALA A 91 -4.39 2.63 -9.89
CA ALA A 91 -5.49 3.46 -10.40
C ALA A 91 -6.36 4.06 -9.28
N ARG A 92 -6.66 3.28 -8.23
CA ARG A 92 -7.44 3.78 -7.09
C ARG A 92 -6.70 4.88 -6.34
N VAL A 93 -5.43 4.66 -6.06
CA VAL A 93 -4.57 5.62 -5.33
C VAL A 93 -4.44 6.93 -6.11
N LEU A 94 -4.13 6.86 -7.40
CA LEU A 94 -4.04 8.04 -8.26
C LEU A 94 -5.38 8.78 -8.42
N SER A 95 -6.49 8.03 -8.57
CA SER A 95 -7.83 8.64 -8.68
C SER A 95 -8.25 9.36 -7.40
N ALA A 96 -7.68 8.98 -6.27
CA ALA A 96 -7.86 9.67 -4.99
C ALA A 96 -6.90 10.88 -4.82
N GLY A 97 -6.02 11.12 -5.78
CA GLY A 97 -5.07 12.24 -5.77
C GLY A 97 -3.80 12.00 -4.97
N PHE A 98 -3.49 10.74 -4.64
CA PHE A 98 -2.29 10.39 -3.87
C PHE A 98 -1.15 9.85 -4.72
N ASP A 99 0.06 10.04 -4.20
CA ASP A 99 1.24 9.29 -4.63
C ASP A 99 1.21 7.88 -4.00
N SER A 100 1.47 6.85 -4.79
CA SER A 100 1.52 5.46 -4.35
C SER A 100 2.65 5.16 -3.34
N ASP A 101 3.59 6.09 -3.13
CA ASP A 101 4.59 5.99 -2.08
C ASP A 101 4.04 6.44 -0.71
N VAL A 102 2.96 7.22 -0.70
CA VAL A 102 2.29 7.72 0.51
C VAL A 102 1.11 6.84 0.88
N VAL A 103 0.23 6.59 -0.08
CA VAL A 103 -0.93 5.70 0.08
C VAL A 103 -0.65 4.39 -0.63
N LEU A 104 -0.47 3.33 0.14
CA LEU A 104 -0.08 2.02 -0.37
C LEU A 104 -1.27 1.22 -0.89
N ASP A 105 -2.42 1.37 -0.27
CA ASP A 105 -3.71 0.87 -0.74
C ASP A 105 -4.86 1.74 -0.24
N LEU A 106 -5.89 1.87 -1.06
CA LEU A 106 -7.13 2.56 -0.71
C LEU A 106 -8.31 1.85 -1.37
N GLN A 107 -9.31 1.49 -0.57
CA GLN A 107 -10.46 0.79 -1.09
C GLN A 107 -11.76 1.13 -0.35
N GLU A 108 -12.86 1.18 -1.11
CA GLU A 108 -14.22 1.21 -0.60
C GLU A 108 -14.82 -0.20 -0.70
N TYR A 109 -15.53 -0.63 0.33
CA TYR A 109 -16.23 -1.91 0.32
C TYR A 109 -17.65 -1.77 -0.22
N PRO A 110 -18.19 -2.80 -0.92
CA PRO A 110 -19.57 -2.80 -1.39
C PRO A 110 -20.60 -2.71 -0.25
N ALA A 111 -20.25 -3.21 0.93
CA ALA A 111 -21.06 -3.16 2.15
C ALA A 111 -20.16 -2.96 3.36
N ASN A 112 -20.70 -2.38 4.44
CA ASN A 112 -19.97 -2.23 5.68
C ASN A 112 -19.51 -3.59 6.21
N ARG A 113 -18.23 -3.67 6.60
CA ARG A 113 -17.60 -4.87 7.15
C ARG A 113 -17.48 -4.72 8.67
N PRO A 114 -17.96 -5.68 9.48
CA PRO A 114 -17.75 -5.68 10.92
C PRO A 114 -16.25 -5.65 11.26
N LEU A 115 -15.85 -4.87 12.27
CA LEU A 115 -14.46 -4.69 12.66
C LEU A 115 -13.78 -5.99 13.07
N ASP A 116 -14.46 -6.88 13.78
CA ASP A 116 -13.88 -8.18 14.15
C ASP A 116 -13.46 -8.97 12.91
N ARG A 117 -14.34 -9.05 11.90
CA ARG A 117 -14.02 -9.72 10.64
C ARG A 117 -12.94 -9.02 9.83
N TYR A 118 -12.87 -7.69 9.93
CA TYR A 118 -11.83 -6.93 9.28
C TYR A 118 -10.47 -7.22 9.92
N TYR A 119 -10.38 -7.17 11.26
CA TYR A 119 -9.15 -7.46 12.00
C TYR A 119 -8.67 -8.91 11.81
N ASP A 120 -9.59 -9.87 11.89
CA ASP A 120 -9.27 -11.29 11.61
C ASP A 120 -8.66 -11.46 10.21
N ALA A 121 -9.24 -10.80 9.21
CA ALA A 121 -8.79 -10.94 7.83
C ALA A 121 -7.39 -10.36 7.60
N ILE A 122 -7.03 -9.26 8.28
CA ILE A 122 -5.71 -8.65 8.14
C ILE A 122 -4.69 -9.15 9.17
N GLY A 123 -5.09 -10.01 10.11
CA GLY A 123 -4.25 -10.51 11.19
C GLY A 123 -3.92 -9.47 12.23
N ALA A 124 -4.86 -8.57 12.54
CA ALA A 124 -4.69 -7.54 13.54
C ALA A 124 -5.29 -7.96 14.89
N GLU A 125 -4.60 -7.59 15.97
CA GLU A 125 -5.06 -7.72 17.35
C GLU A 125 -5.74 -6.42 17.79
N ARG A 126 -7.01 -6.52 18.21
CA ARG A 126 -7.80 -5.39 18.69
C ARG A 126 -7.42 -5.03 20.12
N LEU A 127 -7.04 -3.77 20.36
CA LEU A 127 -6.65 -3.27 21.69
C LEU A 127 -7.77 -2.49 22.36
N THR A 128 -8.58 -1.74 21.60
CA THR A 128 -9.73 -0.99 22.14
C THR A 128 -10.92 -1.09 21.20
N SER A 129 -12.14 -1.02 21.77
CA SER A 129 -13.36 -0.78 21.00
C SER A 129 -13.56 0.71 20.78
N GLY A 130 -14.16 1.06 19.64
CA GLY A 130 -14.62 2.42 19.35
C GLY A 130 -16.14 2.55 19.46
N ASP A 131 -16.66 3.73 19.12
CA ASP A 131 -18.10 4.00 19.09
C ASP A 131 -18.83 3.28 17.95
N ARG A 132 -18.10 2.82 16.96
CA ARG A 132 -18.61 2.16 15.77
C ARG A 132 -17.88 0.84 15.53
N GLU A 133 -18.63 -0.19 15.15
CA GLU A 133 -18.14 -1.58 15.02
C GLU A 133 -18.07 -2.06 13.57
N SER A 134 -17.99 -1.14 12.60
CA SER A 134 -17.83 -1.50 11.18
C SER A 134 -17.07 -0.44 10.41
N VAL A 135 -16.54 -0.84 9.25
CA VAL A 135 -15.86 0.03 8.28
C VAL A 135 -16.42 -0.18 6.87
N ALA A 136 -16.51 0.91 6.10
CA ALA A 136 -16.93 0.91 4.70
C ALA A 136 -15.74 0.86 3.73
N GLY A 137 -14.52 0.89 4.23
CA GLY A 137 -13.31 0.85 3.44
C GLY A 137 -12.05 0.97 4.31
N HIS A 138 -10.90 0.97 3.67
CA HIS A 138 -9.61 1.18 4.32
C HIS A 138 -8.70 2.10 3.52
N THR A 139 -7.69 2.65 4.19
CA THR A 139 -6.53 3.31 3.57
C THR A 139 -5.28 2.84 4.28
N VAL A 140 -4.33 2.27 3.54
CA VAL A 140 -3.01 1.87 4.06
C VAL A 140 -2.00 2.95 3.70
N ILE A 141 -1.28 3.46 4.69
CA ILE A 141 -0.50 4.69 4.62
C ILE A 141 0.93 4.40 5.07
N ASP A 142 1.92 4.85 4.30
CA ASP A 142 3.28 4.99 4.81
C ASP A 142 3.36 6.26 5.67
N SER A 143 3.52 6.08 6.98
CA SER A 143 3.44 7.17 7.96
C SER A 143 4.53 8.22 7.75
N ILE A 144 5.75 7.80 7.43
CA ILE A 144 6.87 8.72 7.21
C ILE A 144 6.68 9.51 5.92
N ALA A 145 6.30 8.83 4.83
CA ALA A 145 6.02 9.49 3.56
C ALA A 145 4.84 10.48 3.68
N ALA A 146 3.79 10.11 4.42
CA ALA A 146 2.65 10.99 4.68
C ALA A 146 3.07 12.28 5.42
N ILE A 147 3.86 12.16 6.50
CA ILE A 147 4.36 13.33 7.24
C ILE A 147 5.22 14.24 6.37
N GLN A 148 6.03 13.68 5.48
CA GLN A 148 6.96 14.44 4.65
C GLN A 148 6.30 15.11 3.44
N ARG A 149 5.21 14.55 2.91
CA ARG A 149 4.68 14.92 1.59
C ARG A 149 3.25 15.46 1.60
N LEU A 150 2.41 15.08 2.58
CA LEU A 150 1.03 15.55 2.61
C LEU A 150 0.92 16.91 3.31
N SER A 151 0.21 17.81 2.67
CA SER A 151 -0.35 19.00 3.32
C SER A 151 -1.53 18.62 4.23
N SER A 152 -1.94 19.55 5.09
CA SER A 152 -3.11 19.34 5.95
C SER A 152 -4.39 19.03 5.16
N ASP A 153 -4.58 19.67 4.02
CA ASP A 153 -5.77 19.45 3.17
C ASP A 153 -5.72 18.06 2.49
N GLU A 154 -4.54 17.63 2.05
CA GLU A 154 -4.35 16.30 1.46
C GLU A 154 -4.53 15.19 2.50
N PHE A 155 -4.17 15.44 3.75
CA PHE A 155 -4.39 14.47 4.83
C PHE A 155 -5.87 14.12 5.02
N TYR A 156 -6.79 15.09 4.81
CA TYR A 156 -8.24 14.82 4.84
C TYR A 156 -8.68 13.84 3.74
N ASN A 157 -8.00 13.82 2.60
CA ASN A 157 -8.33 12.91 1.52
C ASN A 157 -8.03 11.45 1.83
N LEU A 158 -7.21 11.16 2.88
CA LEU A 158 -6.95 9.79 3.37
C LEU A 158 -8.23 9.07 3.80
N TYR A 159 -9.27 9.81 4.16
CA TYR A 159 -10.58 9.27 4.50
C TYR A 159 -11.39 8.81 3.27
N GLY A 160 -10.92 9.09 2.05
CA GLY A 160 -11.66 8.73 0.84
C GLY A 160 -13.06 9.38 0.82
N ARG A 161 -14.08 8.56 0.62
CA ARG A 161 -15.49 9.03 0.53
C ARG A 161 -16.16 9.17 1.88
N SER A 162 -15.63 8.57 2.94
CA SER A 162 -16.29 8.49 4.24
C SER A 162 -15.31 8.27 5.37
N THR A 163 -15.57 8.88 6.52
CA THR A 163 -14.86 8.61 7.78
C THR A 163 -15.15 7.23 8.36
N ASN A 164 -16.17 6.53 7.86
CA ASN A 164 -16.44 5.14 8.19
C ASN A 164 -15.36 4.22 7.57
N ARG A 165 -14.12 4.38 8.03
CA ARG A 165 -12.94 3.79 7.41
C ARG A 165 -11.94 3.31 8.45
N ALA A 166 -11.14 2.32 8.09
CA ALA A 166 -9.92 1.97 8.79
C ALA A 166 -8.73 2.72 8.18
N LEU A 167 -7.96 3.42 8.99
CA LEU A 167 -6.65 3.96 8.62
C LEU A 167 -5.57 3.03 9.16
N VAL A 168 -4.74 2.51 8.28
CA VAL A 168 -3.66 1.57 8.61
C VAL A 168 -2.33 2.27 8.40
N PHE A 169 -1.60 2.50 9.45
CA PHE A 169 -0.32 3.20 9.42
C PHE A 169 0.84 2.20 9.45
N THR A 170 1.64 2.20 8.40
CA THR A 170 2.88 1.43 8.29
C THR A 170 4.09 2.33 8.51
N ASN A 171 5.28 1.75 8.62
CA ASN A 171 6.54 2.48 8.80
C ASN A 171 6.50 3.41 10.02
N ILE A 172 6.06 2.90 11.14
CA ILE A 172 5.95 3.60 12.43
C ILE A 172 6.90 2.98 13.46
N THR A 173 7.24 3.75 14.50
CA THR A 173 8.14 3.29 15.59
C THR A 173 7.35 2.81 16.81
N ARG A 174 6.42 3.63 17.33
CA ARG A 174 5.58 3.35 18.51
C ARG A 174 4.12 3.80 18.34
N GLY A 175 3.79 4.37 17.18
CA GLY A 175 2.43 4.83 16.85
C GLY A 175 2.03 6.20 17.42
N GLU A 176 2.94 6.95 18.03
CA GLU A 176 2.64 8.28 18.59
C GLU A 176 2.19 9.26 17.51
N SER A 177 3.01 9.40 16.45
CA SER A 177 2.78 10.41 15.39
C SER A 177 1.42 10.26 14.69
N PRO A 178 1.01 9.07 14.21
CA PRO A 178 -0.29 8.91 13.57
C PRO A 178 -1.46 9.15 14.54
N LEU A 179 -1.35 8.76 15.81
CA LEU A 179 -2.41 8.96 16.80
C LEU A 179 -2.56 10.43 17.18
N VAL A 180 -1.46 11.15 17.35
CA VAL A 180 -1.49 12.59 17.60
C VAL A 180 -2.03 13.34 16.38
N ALA A 181 -1.64 12.95 15.16
CA ALA A 181 -2.18 13.52 13.95
C ALA A 181 -3.71 13.33 13.86
N GLN A 182 -4.22 12.12 14.17
CA GLN A 182 -5.66 11.85 14.19
C GLN A 182 -6.42 12.71 15.19
N ARG A 183 -5.85 12.99 16.36
CA ARG A 183 -6.45 13.85 17.36
C ARG A 183 -6.58 15.31 16.95
N ILE A 184 -5.57 15.80 16.23
CA ILE A 184 -5.51 17.21 15.79
C ILE A 184 -6.34 17.41 14.53
N MET A 185 -6.30 16.45 13.62
CA MET A 185 -6.92 16.52 12.29
C MET A 185 -8.25 15.76 12.32
N ARG A 186 -9.31 16.45 12.63
CA ARG A 186 -10.68 15.89 12.52
C ARG A 186 -11.10 15.83 11.05
N PRO A 187 -11.88 14.84 10.62
CA PRO A 187 -12.72 13.89 11.36
C PRO A 187 -11.98 12.65 11.89
N THR A 188 -12.60 11.93 12.84
CA THR A 188 -12.07 10.70 13.43
C THR A 188 -12.48 9.47 12.61
N PRO A 189 -11.55 8.54 12.26
CA PRO A 189 -11.89 7.29 11.59
C PRO A 189 -12.61 6.33 12.53
N ASN A 190 -13.26 5.29 12.00
CA ASN A 190 -13.86 4.26 12.85
C ASN A 190 -12.80 3.32 13.46
N ALA A 191 -11.68 3.13 12.75
CA ALA A 191 -10.60 2.27 13.19
C ALA A 191 -9.23 2.84 12.81
N VAL A 192 -8.25 2.62 13.68
CA VAL A 192 -6.83 2.85 13.41
C VAL A 192 -6.09 1.54 13.65
N VAL A 193 -5.24 1.14 12.70
CA VAL A 193 -4.36 -0.02 12.82
C VAL A 193 -2.92 0.46 12.76
N LEU A 194 -2.12 0.07 13.74
CA LEU A 194 -0.69 0.34 13.82
C LEU A 194 0.06 -0.92 13.37
N HIS A 195 0.73 -0.86 12.22
CA HIS A 195 1.41 -2.00 11.63
C HIS A 195 2.89 -2.06 12.03
N GLY A 196 3.39 -3.29 12.25
CA GLY A 196 4.77 -3.57 12.62
C GLY A 196 5.05 -3.38 14.11
N LEU A 197 4.01 -3.44 14.93
CA LEU A 197 4.07 -3.35 16.38
C LEU A 197 3.27 -4.48 17.03
N SER A 198 3.77 -4.99 18.14
CA SER A 198 3.00 -5.81 19.08
C SER A 198 2.22 -4.92 20.07
N ALA A 199 1.28 -5.51 20.79
CA ALA A 199 0.51 -4.81 21.82
C ALA A 199 1.38 -4.21 22.93
N ASP A 200 2.53 -4.82 23.21
CA ASP A 200 3.46 -4.37 24.28
C ASP A 200 4.36 -3.22 23.83
N ASP A 201 4.52 -3.00 22.51
CA ASP A 201 5.46 -2.02 21.96
C ASP A 201 4.82 -0.67 21.64
N ILE A 202 3.49 -0.56 21.74
CA ILE A 202 2.80 0.68 21.42
C ILE A 202 3.07 1.78 22.46
N TRP A 203 2.87 3.01 22.05
CA TRP A 203 2.90 4.15 22.93
C TRP A 203 1.92 3.99 24.12
N GLU A 204 2.39 4.21 25.34
CA GLU A 204 1.63 3.96 26.58
C GLU A 204 0.27 4.69 26.67
N HIS A 205 0.12 5.85 25.98
CA HIS A 205 -1.11 6.62 25.94
C HIS A 205 -2.03 6.28 24.76
N ALA A 206 -1.63 5.32 23.90
CA ALA A 206 -2.35 5.01 22.66
C ALA A 206 -3.80 4.57 22.89
N THR A 207 -3.99 3.64 23.84
CA THR A 207 -5.32 3.09 24.16
C THR A 207 -6.24 4.11 24.83
N ASP A 208 -5.72 4.95 25.69
CA ASP A 208 -6.50 6.00 26.34
C ASP A 208 -6.95 7.06 25.35
N LEU A 209 -6.05 7.44 24.43
CA LEU A 209 -6.36 8.39 23.38
C LEU A 209 -7.42 7.84 22.42
N ALA A 210 -7.32 6.56 22.03
CA ALA A 210 -8.31 5.90 21.20
C ALA A 210 -9.72 5.89 21.85
N ARG A 211 -9.79 5.58 23.15
CA ARG A 211 -11.04 5.63 23.92
C ARG A 211 -11.63 7.04 24.02
N MET A 212 -10.77 8.05 24.23
CA MET A 212 -11.20 9.45 24.31
C MET A 212 -11.78 9.97 23.00
N ASP A 213 -11.22 9.54 21.87
CA ASP A 213 -11.62 9.99 20.53
C ASP A 213 -12.62 9.04 19.85
N GLY A 214 -12.97 7.90 20.48
CA GLY A 214 -14.04 7.01 20.07
C GLY A 214 -13.73 6.12 18.86
N PHE A 215 -12.46 5.91 18.50
CA PHE A 215 -12.08 4.97 17.44
C PHE A 215 -11.58 3.64 18.00
N SER A 216 -11.78 2.55 17.24
CA SER A 216 -11.19 1.26 17.55
C SER A 216 -9.70 1.26 17.20
N LEU A 217 -8.85 0.83 18.13
CA LEU A 217 -7.41 0.71 17.92
C LEU A 217 -7.00 -0.76 17.86
N ALA A 218 -6.17 -1.11 16.89
CA ALA A 218 -5.59 -2.44 16.73
C ALA A 218 -4.11 -2.34 16.33
N VAL A 219 -3.38 -3.44 16.52
CA VAL A 219 -2.00 -3.63 16.04
C VAL A 219 -1.97 -4.80 15.06
N ALA A 220 -1.04 -4.78 14.10
CA ALA A 220 -0.82 -5.87 13.17
C ALA A 220 0.69 -6.11 13.05
N ASP A 221 1.15 -7.25 13.56
CA ASP A 221 2.56 -7.68 13.51
C ASP A 221 2.71 -8.78 12.45
N VAL A 222 2.41 -8.43 11.21
CA VAL A 222 2.61 -9.26 10.02
C VAL A 222 3.56 -8.55 9.07
N ASP A 223 4.16 -9.26 8.12
CA ASP A 223 4.98 -8.62 7.10
C ASP A 223 4.15 -7.61 6.29
N ARG A 224 4.80 -6.50 5.86
CA ARG A 224 4.14 -5.43 5.11
C ARG A 224 3.52 -5.93 3.80
N GLU A 225 4.22 -6.82 3.10
CA GLU A 225 3.72 -7.41 1.85
C GLU A 225 2.47 -8.26 2.11
N GLU A 226 2.50 -9.09 3.15
CA GLU A 226 1.36 -9.89 3.59
C GLU A 226 0.17 -9.02 4.02
N LEU A 227 0.42 -7.91 4.74
CA LEU A 227 -0.61 -6.95 5.09
C LEU A 227 -1.31 -6.38 3.86
N LEU A 228 -0.54 -5.98 2.85
CA LEU A 228 -1.07 -5.42 1.59
C LEU A 228 -1.81 -6.47 0.77
N GLU A 229 -1.34 -7.71 0.71
CA GLU A 229 -2.02 -8.82 0.05
C GLU A 229 -3.39 -9.08 0.69
N ARG A 230 -3.43 -9.21 2.01
CA ARG A 230 -4.67 -9.40 2.77
C ARG A 230 -5.67 -8.26 2.55
N HIS A 231 -5.21 -7.02 2.44
CA HIS A 231 -6.07 -5.88 2.12
C HIS A 231 -6.61 -5.92 0.67
N ARG A 232 -5.80 -6.36 -0.30
CA ARG A 232 -6.24 -6.55 -1.69
C ARG A 232 -7.36 -7.60 -1.78
N ASP A 233 -7.23 -8.70 -1.04
CA ASP A 233 -8.22 -9.78 -0.99
C ASP A 233 -9.55 -9.32 -0.39
N LEU A 234 -9.51 -8.43 0.61
CA LEU A 234 -10.72 -7.83 1.17
C LEU A 234 -11.57 -7.09 0.12
N GLY A 235 -10.94 -6.59 -0.90
CA GLY A 235 -11.59 -5.88 -1.98
C GLY A 235 -12.15 -6.75 -3.10
N GLN A 236 -11.71 -7.98 -3.17
CA GLN A 236 -12.16 -8.94 -4.18
C GLN A 236 -13.29 -9.86 -3.66
N GLY A 237 -13.62 -9.76 -2.38
CA GLY A 237 -14.61 -10.60 -1.72
C GLY A 237 -16.03 -10.36 -2.22
N THR A 238 -16.60 -11.40 -2.74
CA THR A 238 -17.98 -11.68 -3.20
C THR A 238 -19.08 -11.14 -2.28
#